data_ee1a62c272b5c0a50abdc9bd26b121ba
#
_entry.id   ee1a62c272b5c0a50abdc9bd26b121ba
#
_cell.length_a   1.000
_cell.length_b   1.000
_cell.length_c   1.000
_cell.angle_alpha   90.00
_cell.angle_beta   90.00
_cell.angle_gamma   90.00
#
_symmetry.space_group_name_H-M   'P 1'
#
loop_
_entity.id
_entity.type
_entity.pdbx_description
1 polymer ?
#
loop_
_entity_poly.entity_id
_entity_poly.type
_entity_poly.pdbx_seq_one_letter_code
_entity_poly.pdbx_strand_id
1 'polypeptide(L)'
;MADALVPMWRESFEYGVGIVDPHPIARQRAHLIERVLPEHEVTVALEGERIVGFVAANAESVSQLFVRVGCHGRGIGSELLRRAMAASAGALWLYTFARNAQARRFYEARGFTAVAFGFEPTWQLDDVRYEWRRADLSSGG
;
A
#
# COMPACT_ATOMS: atom_id res chain seq x y z
N MET A 1 8.64 -9.90 13.52
CA MET A 1 7.69 -9.09 12.72
C MET A 1 7.45 -9.66 11.35
N ALA A 2 8.49 -9.97 10.60
CA ALA A 2 8.32 -10.47 9.22
C ALA A 2 7.47 -11.75 9.15
N ASP A 3 7.65 -12.67 10.09
CA ASP A 3 6.93 -13.95 10.10
C ASP A 3 5.42 -13.77 10.36
N ALA A 4 5.03 -12.72 11.06
CA ALA A 4 3.62 -12.40 11.29
C ALA A 4 3.05 -11.50 10.17
N LEU A 5 3.87 -10.64 9.60
CA LEU A 5 3.45 -9.68 8.58
C LEU A 5 3.19 -10.33 7.23
N VAL A 6 4.09 -11.21 6.79
CA VAL A 6 4.05 -11.77 5.42
C VAL A 6 2.77 -12.57 5.13
N PRO A 7 2.31 -13.48 6.02
CA PRO A 7 1.05 -14.19 5.76
C PRO A 7 -0.16 -13.26 5.64
N MET A 8 -0.24 -12.25 6.49
CA MET A 8 -1.32 -11.25 6.43
C MET A 8 -1.25 -10.43 5.13
N TRP A 9 -0.05 -10.02 4.74
CA TRP A 9 0.18 -9.29 3.50
C TRP A 9 -0.27 -10.12 2.29
N ARG A 10 0.15 -11.39 2.22
CA ARG A 10 -0.24 -12.28 1.11
C ARG A 10 -1.75 -12.44 1.00
N GLU A 11 -2.41 -12.74 2.12
CA GLU A 11 -3.87 -12.91 2.13
C GLU A 11 -4.59 -11.64 1.69
N SER A 12 -4.14 -10.48 2.17
CA SER A 12 -4.74 -9.19 1.81
C SER A 12 -4.51 -8.85 0.34
N PHE A 13 -3.33 -9.15 -0.19
CA PHE A 13 -3.00 -8.96 -1.59
C PHE A 13 -3.89 -9.83 -2.49
N GLU A 14 -3.98 -11.12 -2.17
CA GLU A 14 -4.81 -12.05 -2.95
C GLU A 14 -6.29 -11.64 -2.93
N TYR A 15 -6.77 -11.22 -1.79
CA TYR A 15 -8.15 -10.74 -1.65
C TYR A 15 -8.41 -9.49 -2.49
N GLY A 16 -7.53 -8.49 -2.41
CA GLY A 16 -7.71 -7.22 -3.11
C GLY A 16 -7.56 -7.33 -4.62
N VAL A 17 -6.56 -8.08 -5.07
CA VAL A 17 -6.30 -8.27 -6.50
C VAL A 17 -7.19 -9.34 -7.12
N GLY A 18 -7.65 -10.29 -6.31
CA GLY A 18 -8.54 -11.37 -6.78
C GLY A 18 -7.80 -12.47 -7.52
N ILE A 19 -6.57 -12.76 -7.11
CA ILE A 19 -5.74 -13.83 -7.68
C ILE A 19 -5.16 -14.69 -6.56
N VAL A 20 -4.64 -15.85 -6.93
CA VAL A 20 -3.81 -16.66 -6.03
C VAL A 20 -2.36 -16.39 -6.40
N ASP A 21 -1.55 -16.01 -5.41
CA ASP A 21 -0.13 -15.75 -5.61
C ASP A 21 0.64 -17.07 -5.81
N PRO A 22 1.22 -17.30 -6.98
CA PRO A 22 1.94 -18.55 -7.25
C PRO A 22 3.36 -18.58 -6.67
N HIS A 23 3.84 -17.44 -6.14
CA HIS A 23 5.21 -17.36 -5.63
C HIS A 23 5.32 -17.95 -4.23
N PRO A 24 6.44 -18.62 -3.88
CA PRO A 24 6.64 -19.12 -2.52
C PRO A 24 6.62 -18.00 -1.48
N ILE A 25 6.06 -18.29 -0.32
CA ILE A 25 5.99 -17.29 0.75
C ILE A 25 7.38 -16.85 1.23
N ALA A 26 8.36 -17.74 1.17
CA ALA A 26 9.75 -17.42 1.51
C ALA A 26 10.32 -16.34 0.59
N ARG A 27 9.90 -16.31 -0.67
CA ARG A 27 10.32 -15.30 -1.64
C ARG A 27 9.74 -13.93 -1.29
N GLN A 28 8.49 -13.90 -0.83
CA GLN A 28 7.85 -12.66 -0.38
C GLN A 28 8.53 -12.13 0.89
N ARG A 29 8.89 -13.02 1.82
CA ARG A 29 9.63 -12.66 3.02
C ARG A 29 11.01 -12.06 2.68
N ALA A 30 11.72 -12.69 1.73
CA ALA A 30 13.00 -12.18 1.26
C ALA A 30 12.84 -10.79 0.63
N HIS A 31 11.80 -10.58 -0.19
CA HIS A 31 11.51 -9.28 -0.79
C HIS A 31 11.27 -8.20 0.28
N LEU A 32 10.51 -8.53 1.32
CA LEU A 32 10.30 -7.61 2.44
C LEU A 32 11.63 -7.20 3.08
N ILE A 33 12.47 -8.17 3.41
CA ILE A 33 13.71 -7.93 4.14
C ILE A 33 14.77 -7.24 3.28
N GLU A 34 14.90 -7.66 2.01
CA GLU A 34 16.00 -7.22 1.15
C GLU A 34 15.68 -5.96 0.34
N ARG A 35 14.39 -5.67 0.10
CA ARG A 35 13.97 -4.58 -0.76
C ARG A 35 13.08 -3.57 -0.08
N VAL A 36 12.06 -4.01 0.64
CA VAL A 36 11.09 -3.09 1.23
C VAL A 36 11.66 -2.38 2.45
N LEU A 37 12.14 -3.15 3.43
CA LEU A 37 12.66 -2.57 4.69
C LEU A 37 13.84 -1.62 4.49
N PRO A 38 14.84 -1.92 3.63
CA PRO A 38 15.97 -0.98 3.46
C PRO A 38 15.59 0.36 2.84
N GLU A 39 14.53 0.42 2.04
CA GLU A 39 14.16 1.61 1.27
C GLU A 39 12.91 2.33 1.81
N HIS A 40 12.22 1.74 2.79
CA HIS A 40 10.96 2.26 3.30
C HIS A 40 10.87 2.11 4.80
N GLU A 41 10.12 3.00 5.42
CA GLU A 41 9.70 2.85 6.81
C GLU A 41 8.41 2.04 6.83
N VAL A 42 8.37 1.01 7.66
CA VAL A 42 7.19 0.15 7.82
C VAL A 42 6.49 0.49 9.13
N THR A 43 5.23 0.87 9.03
CA THR A 43 4.37 1.13 10.19
C THR A 43 3.28 0.07 10.21
N VAL A 44 3.11 -0.60 11.35
CA VAL A 44 2.08 -1.63 11.51
C VAL A 44 0.96 -1.14 12.39
N ALA A 45 -0.27 -1.57 12.07
CA ALA A 45 -1.44 -1.38 12.92
C ALA A 45 -1.67 -2.66 13.70
N LEU A 46 -1.82 -2.56 15.01
CA LEU A 46 -2.01 -3.70 15.89
C LEU A 46 -3.37 -3.65 16.57
N GLU A 47 -3.99 -4.81 16.71
CA GLU A 47 -5.14 -5.03 17.57
C GLU A 47 -4.70 -6.08 18.58
N GLY A 48 -4.33 -5.63 19.80
CA GLY A 48 -3.58 -6.46 20.73
C GLY A 48 -2.20 -6.77 20.14
N GLU A 49 -1.86 -8.04 20.00
CA GLU A 49 -0.61 -8.49 19.40
C GLU A 49 -0.77 -8.85 17.90
N ARG A 50 -1.99 -8.74 17.38
CA ARG A 50 -2.31 -9.13 16.01
C ARG A 50 -2.10 -7.98 15.05
N ILE A 51 -1.33 -8.21 13.99
CA ILE A 51 -1.16 -7.22 12.92
C ILE A 51 -2.43 -7.19 12.08
N VAL A 52 -3.08 -6.03 12.03
CA VAL A 52 -4.31 -5.83 11.24
C VAL A 52 -4.11 -4.94 10.03
N GLY A 53 -2.93 -4.37 9.85
CA GLY A 53 -2.58 -3.61 8.66
C GLY A 53 -1.15 -3.13 8.71
N PHE A 54 -0.63 -2.68 7.57
CA PHE A 54 0.69 -2.05 7.53
C PHE A 54 0.81 -1.13 6.33
N VAL A 55 1.72 -0.18 6.43
CA VAL A 55 2.15 0.66 5.31
C VAL A 55 3.67 0.66 5.25
N ALA A 56 4.20 0.53 4.05
CA ALA A 56 5.62 0.70 3.77
C ALA A 56 5.77 1.90 2.84
N ALA A 57 6.42 2.95 3.32
CA ALA A 57 6.50 4.22 2.61
C ALA A 57 7.84 4.91 2.88
N ASN A 58 8.22 5.78 1.97
CA ASN A 58 9.32 6.72 2.15
C ASN A 58 8.83 8.14 1.89
N ALA A 59 9.75 9.11 1.78
CA ALA A 59 9.38 10.51 1.59
C ALA A 59 8.63 10.78 0.29
N GLU A 60 8.73 9.88 -0.70
CA GLU A 60 8.23 10.10 -2.07
C GLU A 60 7.17 9.11 -2.51
N SER A 61 7.09 7.92 -1.88
CA SER A 61 6.25 6.84 -2.40
C SER A 61 5.66 5.98 -1.30
N VAL A 62 4.56 5.31 -1.64
CA VAL A 62 3.99 4.22 -0.86
C VAL A 62 4.23 2.92 -1.64
N SER A 63 5.05 2.04 -1.08
CA SER A 63 5.36 0.75 -1.68
C SER A 63 4.25 -0.27 -1.42
N GLN A 64 3.78 -0.32 -0.18
CA GLN A 64 2.77 -1.29 0.25
C GLN A 64 1.81 -0.64 1.24
N LEU A 65 0.53 -0.95 1.11
CA LEU A 65 -0.49 -0.59 2.08
C LEU A 65 -1.57 -1.66 2.05
N PHE A 66 -1.70 -2.39 3.14
CA PHE A 66 -2.66 -3.48 3.24
C PHE A 66 -3.34 -3.50 4.61
N VAL A 67 -4.61 -3.88 4.61
CA VAL A 67 -5.42 -4.11 5.80
C VAL A 67 -5.86 -5.56 5.80
N ARG A 68 -5.77 -6.21 6.96
CA ARG A 68 -6.15 -7.61 7.12
C ARG A 68 -7.58 -7.85 6.63
N VAL A 69 -7.78 -8.94 5.92
CA VAL A 69 -9.12 -9.38 5.49
C VAL A 69 -10.02 -9.51 6.73
N GLY A 70 -11.19 -8.91 6.68
CA GLY A 70 -12.12 -8.86 7.81
C GLY A 70 -11.97 -7.64 8.71
N CYS A 71 -10.93 -6.84 8.52
CA CYS A 71 -10.69 -5.62 9.32
C CYS A 71 -10.93 -4.32 8.51
N HIS A 72 -11.47 -4.44 7.32
CA HIS A 72 -11.80 -3.29 6.48
C HIS A 72 -12.99 -2.53 7.06
N GLY A 73 -13.10 -1.24 6.72
CA GLY A 73 -14.19 -0.39 7.19
C GLY A 73 -14.03 0.16 8.61
N ARG A 74 -12.85 -0.01 9.22
CA ARG A 74 -12.57 0.49 10.57
C ARG A 74 -11.65 1.70 10.59
N GLY A 75 -11.29 2.24 9.43
CA GLY A 75 -10.39 3.38 9.34
C GLY A 75 -8.90 3.07 9.46
N ILE A 76 -8.52 1.79 9.50
CA ILE A 76 -7.11 1.37 9.64
C ILE A 76 -6.29 1.83 8.44
N GLY A 77 -6.75 1.56 7.22
CA GLY A 77 -6.06 1.97 6.00
C GLY A 77 -5.96 3.48 5.89
N SER A 78 -7.01 4.21 6.24
CA SER A 78 -7.03 5.68 6.23
C SER A 78 -5.98 6.25 7.18
N GLU A 79 -5.87 5.70 8.39
CA GLU A 79 -4.89 6.16 9.38
C GLU A 79 -3.46 5.86 8.94
N LEU A 80 -3.20 4.67 8.39
CA LEU A 80 -1.89 4.31 7.89
C LEU A 80 -1.48 5.23 6.72
N LEU A 81 -2.39 5.49 5.78
CA LEU A 81 -2.12 6.38 4.66
C LEU A 81 -1.90 7.81 5.14
N ARG A 82 -2.71 8.28 6.09
CA ARG A 82 -2.54 9.62 6.68
C ARG A 82 -1.15 9.80 7.27
N ARG A 83 -0.62 8.79 7.96
CA ARG A 83 0.73 8.85 8.53
C ARG A 83 1.79 8.92 7.44
N ALA A 84 1.64 8.14 6.37
CA ALA A 84 2.55 8.20 5.23
C ALA A 84 2.52 9.57 4.56
N MET A 85 1.33 10.14 4.37
CA MET A 85 1.17 11.48 3.80
C MET A 85 1.83 12.54 4.67
N ALA A 86 1.63 12.47 5.98
CA ALA A 86 2.20 13.43 6.93
C ALA A 86 3.74 13.37 6.97
N ALA A 87 4.30 12.17 6.84
CA ALA A 87 5.75 11.97 6.87
C ALA A 87 6.43 12.24 5.50
N SER A 88 5.65 12.42 4.45
CA SER A 88 6.16 12.61 3.09
C SER A 88 6.76 14.01 2.90
N ALA A 89 7.47 14.17 1.77
CA ALA A 89 7.99 15.47 1.34
C ALA A 89 6.90 16.39 0.76
N GLY A 90 5.63 15.98 0.78
CA GLY A 90 4.51 16.78 0.28
C GLY A 90 3.87 16.24 -0.98
N ALA A 91 4.39 15.13 -1.51
CA ALA A 91 3.82 14.42 -2.64
C ALA A 91 4.17 12.94 -2.50
N LEU A 92 3.27 12.09 -2.94
CA LEU A 92 3.48 10.63 -2.94
C LEU A 92 2.99 10.06 -4.26
N TRP A 93 3.71 9.05 -4.75
CA TRP A 93 3.22 8.21 -5.82
C TRP A 93 3.11 6.77 -5.36
N LEU A 94 2.25 6.01 -6.02
CA LEU A 94 2.09 4.59 -5.76
C LEU A 94 1.52 3.89 -7.00
N TYR A 95 1.62 2.57 -7.01
CA TYR A 95 0.99 1.73 -8.01
C TYR A 95 -0.04 0.83 -7.36
N THR A 96 -1.13 0.56 -8.07
CA THR A 96 -2.05 -0.51 -7.73
C THR A 96 -2.47 -1.22 -9.02
N PHE A 97 -2.99 -2.43 -8.90
CA PHE A 97 -3.48 -3.11 -10.10
C PHE A 97 -4.83 -2.56 -10.53
N ALA A 98 -5.01 -2.40 -11.85
CA ALA A 98 -6.23 -1.82 -12.40
C ALA A 98 -7.48 -2.59 -11.98
N ARG A 99 -7.37 -3.91 -11.82
CA ARG A 99 -8.48 -4.77 -11.42
C ARG A 99 -8.85 -4.65 -9.93
N ASN A 100 -7.99 -4.06 -9.10
CA ASN A 100 -8.27 -3.86 -7.68
C ASN A 100 -9.13 -2.61 -7.50
N ALA A 101 -10.44 -2.76 -7.76
CA ALA A 101 -11.38 -1.64 -7.71
C ALA A 101 -11.49 -1.02 -6.32
N GLN A 102 -11.37 -1.82 -5.26
CA GLN A 102 -11.44 -1.34 -3.89
C GLN A 102 -10.27 -0.41 -3.57
N ALA A 103 -9.05 -0.80 -3.94
CA ALA A 103 -7.87 0.04 -3.73
C ALA A 103 -7.97 1.34 -4.54
N ARG A 104 -8.41 1.26 -5.78
CA ARG A 104 -8.57 2.44 -6.62
C ARG A 104 -9.54 3.44 -6.01
N ARG A 105 -10.71 2.98 -5.57
CA ARG A 105 -11.69 3.86 -4.89
C ARG A 105 -11.13 4.43 -3.59
N PHE A 106 -10.37 3.63 -2.85
CA PHE A 106 -9.76 4.06 -1.59
C PHE A 106 -8.80 5.24 -1.82
N TYR A 107 -7.90 5.14 -2.79
CA TYR A 107 -6.94 6.21 -3.07
C TYR A 107 -7.61 7.43 -3.69
N GLU A 108 -8.54 7.24 -4.62
CA GLU A 108 -9.23 8.34 -5.27
C GLU A 108 -10.05 9.16 -4.25
N ALA A 109 -10.68 8.50 -3.30
CA ALA A 109 -11.42 9.17 -2.24
C ALA A 109 -10.52 10.00 -1.31
N ARG A 110 -9.22 9.75 -1.31
CA ARG A 110 -8.25 10.43 -0.43
C ARG A 110 -7.32 11.38 -1.17
N GLY A 111 -7.71 11.78 -2.36
CA GLY A 111 -7.01 12.83 -3.11
C GLY A 111 -5.92 12.35 -4.05
N PHE A 112 -5.78 11.05 -4.24
CA PHE A 112 -4.87 10.52 -5.25
C PHE A 112 -5.55 10.53 -6.61
N THR A 113 -4.78 10.83 -7.65
CA THR A 113 -5.24 10.89 -9.04
C THR A 113 -4.52 9.86 -9.87
N ALA A 114 -5.25 9.11 -10.70
CA ALA A 114 -4.65 8.20 -11.66
C ALA A 114 -3.97 9.01 -12.77
N VAL A 115 -2.66 8.84 -12.93
CA VAL A 115 -1.86 9.63 -13.88
C VAL A 115 -1.29 8.81 -15.02
N ALA A 116 -1.21 7.49 -14.87
CA ALA A 116 -0.71 6.63 -15.93
C ALA A 116 -1.27 5.21 -15.77
N PHE A 117 -1.47 4.54 -16.90
CA PHE A 117 -1.90 3.15 -16.96
C PHE A 117 -0.79 2.37 -17.66
N GLY A 118 -0.44 1.21 -17.12
CA GLY A 118 0.65 0.41 -17.64
C GLY A 118 0.41 -1.08 -17.45
N PHE A 119 1.46 -1.85 -17.66
CA PHE A 119 1.43 -3.30 -17.53
C PHE A 119 2.60 -3.75 -16.66
N GLU A 120 2.30 -4.56 -15.64
CA GLU A 120 3.31 -5.10 -14.75
C GLU A 120 3.66 -6.53 -15.19
N PRO A 121 4.89 -6.78 -15.70
CA PRO A 121 5.23 -8.04 -16.34
C PRO A 121 5.41 -9.21 -15.37
N THR A 122 5.78 -8.96 -14.13
CA THR A 122 5.95 -10.02 -13.12
C THR A 122 4.62 -10.72 -12.84
N TRP A 123 3.55 -9.93 -12.72
CA TRP A 123 2.20 -10.43 -12.43
C TRP A 123 1.35 -10.59 -13.70
N GLN A 124 1.81 -10.02 -14.84
CA GLN A 124 1.07 -9.97 -16.08
C GLN A 124 -0.33 -9.34 -15.91
N LEU A 125 -0.37 -8.24 -15.19
CA LEU A 125 -1.59 -7.49 -14.90
C LEU A 125 -1.40 -6.02 -15.24
N ASP A 126 -2.49 -5.37 -15.67
CA ASP A 126 -2.48 -3.92 -15.86
C ASP A 126 -2.37 -3.22 -14.51
N ASP A 127 -1.54 -2.19 -14.45
CA ASP A 127 -1.38 -1.37 -13.26
C ASP A 127 -1.77 0.08 -13.51
N VAL A 128 -1.92 0.82 -12.42
CA VAL A 128 -2.26 2.24 -12.45
C VAL A 128 -1.31 2.95 -11.51
N ARG A 129 -0.68 4.01 -12.01
CA ARG A 129 0.11 4.91 -11.17
C ARG A 129 -0.79 6.01 -10.66
N TYR A 130 -0.79 6.18 -9.33
CA TYR A 130 -1.50 7.25 -8.63
C TYR A 130 -0.50 8.25 -8.08
N GLU A 131 -0.91 9.52 -8.05
CA GLU A 131 -0.12 10.58 -7.45
C GLU A 131 -1.01 11.45 -6.57
N TRP A 132 -0.43 11.88 -5.46
CA TRP A 132 -1.03 12.82 -4.52
C TRP A 132 -0.03 13.92 -4.23
N ARG A 133 -0.53 15.14 -4.09
CA ARG A 133 0.27 16.29 -3.68
C ARG A 133 -0.46 17.01 -2.57
N ARG A 134 0.29 17.37 -1.52
CA ARG A 134 -0.25 18.17 -0.42
C ARG A 134 -0.74 19.52 -0.97
N ALA A 135 -1.89 19.98 -0.49
CA ALA A 135 -2.42 21.27 -0.88
C ALA A 135 -1.41 22.38 -0.54
N ASP A 136 -1.18 23.28 -1.50
CA ASP A 136 -0.31 24.42 -1.29
C ASP A 136 -1.10 25.51 -0.57
N LEU A 137 -0.89 25.63 0.74
CA LEU A 137 -1.58 26.60 1.55
C LEU A 137 -1.15 28.03 1.26
N SER A 138 0.04 28.23 0.70
CA SER A 138 0.54 29.56 0.36
C SER A 138 -0.12 30.13 -0.89
N SER A 139 -0.53 29.26 -1.83
CA SER A 139 -1.21 29.68 -3.06
C SER A 139 -2.71 29.87 -2.85
N GLY A 140 -3.27 29.27 -1.80
CA GLY A 140 -4.66 29.39 -1.46
C GLY A 140 -4.99 30.63 -0.64
N GLY A 141 -3.96 31.33 -0.28
CA GLY A 141 -4.09 32.56 0.51
C GLY A 141 -4.74 33.67 -0.26
#